data_da05b22157ec6055666db857a72b25d8
#
_entry.id   da05b22157ec6055666db857a72b25d8
#
_cell.length_a   1.000
_cell.length_b   1.000
_cell.length_c   1.000
_cell.angle_alpha   90.00
_cell.angle_beta   90.00
_cell.angle_gamma   90.00
#
_symmetry.space_group_name_H-M   'P 1'
#
loop_
_entity.id
_entity.type
_entity.pdbx_description
1 polymer ?
#
loop_
_entity_poly.entity_id
_entity_poly.type
_entity_poly.pdbx_seq_one_letter_code
_entity_poly.pdbx_strand_id
1 'polypeptide(L)'
;VKLQLEKNENFFGPGIVFLLRQIDTLGSVRDACAKTGMSYSKGWSLIRSAEKELGYTVVERSPGGKHGGVANVSEAGKDILRKYELLEKDVVKYAEKRYKDIFES
;
A
#
# COMPACT_ATOMS: atom_id res chain seq x y z
N VAL A 1 -11.16 11.55 -2.73
CA VAL A 1 -10.48 11.62 -1.41
C VAL A 1 -9.17 10.85 -1.49
N LYS A 2 -8.10 11.47 -1.02
CA LYS A 2 -6.79 10.85 -0.93
C LYS A 2 -6.42 10.67 0.54
N LEU A 3 -6.37 9.44 1.00
CA LEU A 3 -6.04 9.12 2.39
C LEU A 3 -4.55 8.77 2.51
N GLN A 4 -3.86 9.43 3.43
CA GLN A 4 -2.45 9.16 3.73
C GLN A 4 -2.24 9.05 5.22
N LEU A 5 -1.43 8.07 5.65
CA LEU A 5 -1.00 7.96 7.04
C LEU A 5 0.34 8.67 7.19
N GLU A 6 0.46 9.46 8.25
CA GLU A 6 1.62 10.30 8.49
C GLU A 6 2.11 10.16 9.92
N LYS A 7 3.42 10.12 10.10
CA LYS A 7 4.05 10.12 11.42
C LYS A 7 5.09 11.24 11.43
N ASN A 8 6.30 10.98 10.94
CA ASN A 8 7.30 12.03 10.71
C ASN A 8 7.20 12.53 9.27
N GLU A 9 6.72 11.66 8.40
CA GLU A 9 6.46 11.97 7.00
C GLU A 9 5.32 11.07 6.51
N ASN A 10 4.82 11.33 5.31
CA ASN A 10 3.81 10.47 4.68
C ASN A 10 4.46 9.12 4.37
N PHE A 11 4.01 8.07 5.00
CA PHE A 11 4.61 6.74 4.83
C PHE A 11 3.64 5.70 4.28
N PHE A 12 2.36 5.99 4.25
CA PHE A 12 1.36 5.01 3.80
C PHE A 12 0.20 5.73 3.13
N GLY A 13 0.10 5.58 1.83
CA GLY A 13 -0.95 6.21 1.04
C GLY A 13 -1.26 5.37 -0.20
N PRO A 14 -1.94 5.95 -1.21
CA PRO A 14 -2.39 5.16 -2.37
C PRO A 14 -1.29 4.43 -3.12
N GLY A 15 -0.09 5.01 -3.22
CA GLY A 15 1.02 4.39 -3.95
C GLY A 15 1.47 3.09 -3.34
N ILE A 16 1.81 3.09 -2.04
CA ILE A 16 2.27 1.88 -1.36
C ILE A 16 1.12 0.88 -1.22
N VAL A 17 -0.10 1.35 -0.98
CA VAL A 17 -1.27 0.46 -0.85
C VAL A 17 -1.50 -0.30 -2.15
N PHE A 18 -1.48 0.38 -3.29
CA PHE A 18 -1.66 -0.26 -4.59
C PHE A 18 -0.53 -1.26 -4.87
N LEU A 19 0.70 -0.86 -4.56
CA LEU A 19 1.87 -1.74 -4.72
C LEU A 19 1.75 -3.01 -3.86
N LEU A 20 1.38 -2.87 -2.60
CA LEU A 20 1.23 -4.02 -1.71
C LEU A 20 0.15 -4.99 -2.19
N ARG A 21 -0.96 -4.46 -2.69
CA ARG A 21 -2.02 -5.29 -3.29
C ARG A 21 -1.48 -6.11 -4.46
N GLN A 22 -0.66 -5.50 -5.31
CA GLN A 22 -0.09 -6.20 -6.46
C GLN A 22 0.96 -7.24 -6.03
N ILE A 23 1.76 -6.93 -5.02
CA ILE A 23 2.71 -7.91 -4.48
C ILE A 23 1.96 -9.12 -3.92
N ASP A 24 0.88 -8.88 -3.19
CA ASP A 24 0.07 -9.96 -2.61
C ASP A 24 -0.53 -10.86 -3.69
N THR A 25 -0.91 -10.28 -4.83
CA THR A 25 -1.51 -11.01 -5.94
C THR A 25 -0.46 -11.70 -6.82
N LEU A 26 0.63 -11.00 -7.14
CA LEU A 26 1.61 -11.45 -8.14
C LEU A 26 2.80 -12.21 -7.54
N GLY A 27 3.07 -12.02 -6.25
CA GLY A 27 4.18 -12.70 -5.60
C GLY A 27 5.56 -12.20 -6.01
N SER A 28 5.65 -11.00 -6.57
CA SER A 28 6.91 -10.43 -7.07
C SER A 28 6.87 -8.91 -6.97
N VAL A 29 7.90 -8.33 -6.36
CA VAL A 29 8.04 -6.87 -6.29
C VAL A 29 8.26 -6.28 -7.69
N ARG A 30 9.08 -6.96 -8.51
CA ARG A 30 9.35 -6.52 -9.87
C ARG A 30 8.09 -6.46 -10.71
N ASP A 31 7.32 -7.53 -10.70
CA ASP A 31 6.07 -7.61 -11.46
C ASP A 31 5.04 -6.61 -10.94
N ALA A 32 4.96 -6.46 -9.63
CA ALA A 32 4.06 -5.49 -9.00
C ALA A 32 4.41 -4.06 -9.42
N CYS A 33 5.69 -3.71 -9.43
CA CYS A 33 6.13 -2.38 -9.89
C CYS A 33 5.77 -2.16 -11.36
N ALA A 34 6.00 -3.16 -12.21
CA ALA A 34 5.64 -3.07 -13.62
C ALA A 34 4.13 -2.85 -13.79
N LYS A 35 3.33 -3.57 -13.02
CA LYS A 35 1.87 -3.46 -13.06
C LYS A 35 1.38 -2.09 -12.61
N THR A 36 2.04 -1.50 -11.62
CA THR A 36 1.65 -0.20 -11.09
C THR A 36 2.25 0.99 -11.85
N GLY A 37 3.11 0.71 -12.82
CA GLY A 37 3.72 1.76 -13.62
C GLY A 37 4.84 2.53 -12.92
N MET A 38 5.44 1.94 -11.87
CA MET A 38 6.55 2.59 -11.18
C MET A 38 7.85 1.81 -11.39
N SER A 39 8.98 2.50 -11.21
CA SER A 39 10.28 1.84 -11.28
C SER A 39 10.46 0.91 -10.09
N TYR A 40 11.32 -0.08 -10.25
CA TYR A 40 11.68 -1.01 -9.18
C TYR A 40 12.27 -0.26 -7.97
N SER A 41 13.13 0.71 -8.27
CA SER A 41 13.75 1.56 -7.25
C SER A 41 12.71 2.35 -6.46
N LYS A 42 11.72 2.92 -7.16
CA LYS A 42 10.62 3.65 -6.51
C LYS A 42 9.79 2.74 -5.62
N GLY A 43 9.49 1.54 -6.11
CA GLY A 43 8.73 0.55 -5.34
C GLY A 43 9.42 0.22 -4.02
N TRP A 44 10.72 -0.08 -4.06
CA TRP A 44 11.48 -0.37 -2.85
C TRP A 44 11.61 0.83 -1.92
N SER A 45 11.71 2.04 -2.48
CA SER A 45 11.73 3.26 -1.67
C SER A 45 10.44 3.40 -0.86
N LEU A 46 9.28 3.14 -1.48
CA LEU A 46 7.99 3.18 -0.79
C LEU A 46 7.92 2.12 0.31
N ILE A 47 8.36 0.90 0.01
CA ILE A 47 8.33 -0.21 0.98
C ILE A 47 9.22 0.12 2.18
N ARG A 48 10.45 0.56 1.94
CA ARG A 48 11.40 0.87 3.02
C ARG A 48 10.93 2.04 3.88
N SER A 49 10.33 3.06 3.25
CA SER A 49 9.80 4.20 3.98
C SER A 49 8.66 3.77 4.91
N ALA A 50 7.76 2.93 4.42
CA ALA A 50 6.68 2.38 5.24
C ALA A 50 7.22 1.54 6.40
N GLU A 51 8.18 0.65 6.12
CA GLU A 51 8.77 -0.20 7.15
C GLU A 51 9.49 0.60 8.22
N LYS A 52 10.18 1.66 7.81
CA LYS A 52 10.88 2.54 8.75
C LYS A 52 9.91 3.20 9.74
N GLU A 53 8.83 3.75 9.22
CA GLU A 53 7.85 4.46 10.07
C GLU A 53 7.01 3.50 10.91
N LEU A 54 6.68 2.33 10.36
CA LEU A 54 5.89 1.32 11.06
C LEU A 54 6.71 0.54 12.08
N GLY A 55 8.00 0.36 11.83
CA GLY A 55 8.88 -0.40 12.71
C GLY A 55 8.79 -1.91 12.53
N TYR A 56 8.23 -2.38 11.41
CA TYR A 56 8.17 -3.82 11.11
C TYR A 56 8.20 -4.06 9.61
N THR A 57 8.49 -5.30 9.23
CA THR A 57 8.57 -5.73 7.83
C THR A 57 7.16 -5.83 7.23
N VAL A 58 6.94 -5.22 6.07
CA VAL A 58 5.67 -5.35 5.34
C VAL A 58 5.79 -6.25 4.12
N VAL A 59 6.99 -6.38 3.56
CA VAL A 59 7.24 -7.27 2.42
C VAL A 59 8.35 -8.25 2.80
N GLU A 60 8.02 -9.54 2.71
CA GLU A 60 8.97 -10.63 2.95
C GLU A 60 9.46 -11.16 1.62
N ARG A 61 10.74 -11.49 1.54
CA ARG A 61 11.35 -12.02 0.33
C ARG A 61 11.98 -13.36 0.62
N SER A 62 11.76 -14.30 -0.31
CA SER A 62 12.45 -15.58 -0.30
C SER A 62 13.37 -15.60 -1.50
N PRO A 63 14.69 -15.81 -1.32
CA PRO A 63 15.62 -15.90 -2.44
C PRO A 63 15.38 -17.20 -3.21
N GLY A 64 15.66 -17.17 -4.52
CA GLY A 64 15.61 -18.33 -5.36
C GLY A 64 14.52 -18.28 -6.41
N GLY A 65 14.67 -19.15 -7.40
CA GLY A 65 13.79 -19.21 -8.54
C GLY A 65 14.34 -18.45 -9.74
N LYS A 66 13.83 -18.80 -10.90
CA LYS A 66 14.32 -18.31 -12.20
C LYS A 66 14.08 -16.81 -12.41
N HIS A 67 13.26 -16.17 -11.58
CA HIS A 67 12.81 -14.80 -11.80
C HIS A 67 13.10 -13.88 -10.61
N GLY A 68 14.19 -14.14 -9.90
CA GLY A 68 14.67 -13.23 -8.85
C GLY A 68 13.99 -13.36 -7.50
N GLY A 69 13.29 -14.46 -7.26
CA GLY A 69 12.70 -14.74 -5.95
C GLY A 69 11.21 -14.45 -5.85
N VAL A 70 10.67 -14.88 -4.74
CA VAL A 70 9.25 -14.73 -4.42
C VAL A 70 9.12 -13.69 -3.33
N ALA A 71 8.12 -12.83 -3.44
CA ALA A 71 7.81 -11.84 -2.42
C ALA A 71 6.36 -11.97 -1.99
N ASN A 72 6.10 -11.69 -0.72
CA ASN A 72 4.73 -11.67 -0.20
C ASN A 72 4.60 -10.59 0.85
N VAL A 73 3.38 -10.12 1.04
CA VAL A 73 3.08 -9.16 2.10
C VAL A 73 3.05 -9.91 3.42
N SER A 74 3.75 -9.40 4.43
CA SER A 74 3.78 -10.02 5.75
C SER A 74 2.40 -9.97 6.40
N GLU A 75 2.18 -10.77 7.45
CA GLU A 75 0.91 -10.72 8.18
C GLU A 75 0.66 -9.34 8.77
N ALA A 76 1.71 -8.69 9.32
CA ALA A 76 1.60 -7.33 9.82
C ALA A 76 1.29 -6.33 8.69
N GLY A 77 1.90 -6.55 7.52
CA GLY A 77 1.61 -5.74 6.32
C GLY A 77 0.18 -5.89 5.84
N LYS A 78 -0.35 -7.12 5.86
CA LYS A 78 -1.76 -7.37 5.53
C LYS A 78 -2.69 -6.70 6.52
N ASP A 79 -2.31 -6.68 7.79
CA ASP A 79 -3.12 -6.06 8.83
C ASP A 79 -3.24 -4.55 8.62
N ILE A 80 -2.12 -3.86 8.38
CA ILE A 80 -2.19 -2.42 8.15
C ILE A 80 -2.91 -2.10 6.84
N LEU A 81 -2.74 -2.93 5.82
CA LEU A 81 -3.43 -2.77 4.55
C LEU A 81 -4.94 -2.86 4.75
N ARG A 82 -5.41 -3.85 5.50
CA ARG A 82 -6.82 -4.03 5.82
C ARG A 82 -7.38 -2.84 6.61
N LYS A 83 -6.63 -2.37 7.61
CA LYS A 83 -7.04 -1.22 8.42
C LYS A 83 -7.11 0.06 7.59
N TYR A 84 -6.14 0.27 6.72
CA TYR A 84 -6.16 1.40 5.80
C TYR A 84 -7.39 1.36 4.89
N GLU A 85 -7.67 0.20 4.30
CA GLU A 85 -8.81 0.04 3.41
C GLU A 85 -10.14 0.27 4.12
N LEU A 86 -10.26 -0.17 5.37
CA LEU A 86 -11.45 0.06 6.18
C LEU A 86 -11.64 1.55 6.46
N LEU A 87 -10.58 2.24 6.87
CA LEU A 87 -10.63 3.66 7.13
C LEU A 87 -10.95 4.45 5.86
N GLU A 88 -10.32 4.10 4.74
CA GLU A 88 -10.57 4.73 3.45
C GLU A 88 -12.03 4.62 3.05
N LYS A 89 -12.59 3.43 3.19
CA LYS A 89 -14.00 3.17 2.88
C LYS A 89 -14.93 4.06 3.71
N ASP A 90 -14.67 4.17 5.01
CA ASP A 90 -15.48 4.99 5.90
C ASP A 90 -15.37 6.49 5.56
N VAL A 91 -14.15 6.95 5.26
CA VAL A 91 -13.91 8.36 4.91
C VAL A 91 -14.61 8.70 3.58
N VAL A 92 -14.49 7.84 2.58
CA VAL A 92 -15.13 8.05 1.28
C VAL A 92 -16.65 8.09 1.45
N LYS A 93 -17.21 7.16 2.20
CA LYS A 93 -18.65 7.10 2.46
C LYS A 93 -19.15 8.35 3.14
N TYR A 94 -18.42 8.83 4.16
CA TYR A 94 -18.78 10.06 4.87
C TYR A 94 -18.68 11.27 3.94
N ALA A 95 -17.61 11.37 3.14
CA ALA A 95 -17.42 12.45 2.20
C ALA A 95 -18.56 12.51 1.16
N GLU A 96 -18.99 11.36 0.64
CA GLU A 96 -20.10 11.27 -0.31
C GLU A 96 -21.40 11.76 0.32
N LYS A 97 -21.67 11.35 1.55
CA LYS A 97 -22.85 11.80 2.29
C LYS A 97 -22.83 13.32 2.48
N ARG A 98 -21.70 13.87 2.94
CA ARG A 98 -21.59 15.30 3.17
C ARG A 98 -21.65 16.10 1.88
N TYR A 99 -21.12 15.56 0.80
CA TYR A 99 -21.23 16.20 -0.50
C TYR A 99 -22.69 16.40 -0.88
N LYS A 100 -23.50 15.35 -0.75
CA LYS A 100 -24.92 15.43 -1.03
C LYS A 100 -25.63 16.43 -0.11
N ASP A 101 -25.32 16.41 1.18
CA ASP A 101 -25.94 17.32 2.15
C ASP A 101 -25.61 18.78 1.85
N ILE A 102 -24.39 19.08 1.42
CA ILE A 102 -23.92 20.45 1.23
C ILE A 102 -24.22 20.99 -0.16
N PHE A 103 -24.02 20.18 -1.20
CA PHE A 103 -24.09 20.64 -2.58
C PHE A 103 -25.36 20.26 -3.34
N GLU A 104 -26.08 19.23 -2.90
CA GLU A 104 -27.28 18.73 -3.59
C GLU A 104 -28.58 18.89 -2.79
N SER A 105 -28.53 19.66 -1.73
CA SER A 105 -29.73 19.90 -0.91
C SER A 105 -30.67 20.92 -1.53
#